data_466bff6d659f55d8b341349b323e37db
#
_entry.id   466bff6d659f55d8b341349b323e37db
#
_cell.length_a   1.000
_cell.length_b   1.000
_cell.length_c   1.000
_cell.angle_alpha   90.00
_cell.angle_beta   90.00
_cell.angle_gamma   90.00
#
_symmetry.space_group_name_H-M   'P 1'
#
loop_
_entity.id
_entity.type
_entity.pdbx_description
1 polymer ?
#
loop_
_entity_poly.entity_id
_entity_poly.type
_entity_poly.pdbx_seq_one_letter_code
_entity_poly.pdbx_strand_id
1 'polypeptide(L)'
;VRDGRIYARGVADNKGNLLTRLQAVECWLKGAGKLPCNLRFVFEGEEEIGSPHLEEFTHRYGERLKGAVGVVWESGGKDPMGRPGISCGVKGICYVELTCRAANQDIHSSQAAIVPNPAWRLVEALHSLKDVGADRCLVQGFYDAVKAPNAVEVALLRENPLEEERMKTGWGIPAFIHDLHGLDLASKLLFQPTCTICGITSGYGGPGTKTVLPKVAKAKIDCRLVPDQRATDIASKIRAHLDQRGFRDVEMEVLSAENPSQSPVDGALAQAALASARATYGDMVSAGSSRAHAGTDVRLQPRGAGTGPMYLFHEELGLDCVSGMGCGHAGAHVHAPDENVFVEDYFAAVAHIVRLMGELG
;
A
#
# COMPACT_ATOMS: atom_id res chain seq x y z
N VAL A 1 1.11 23.34 17.99
CA VAL A 1 2.49 23.21 17.51
C VAL A 1 3.40 23.08 18.73
N ARG A 2 4.28 22.08 18.71
CA ARG A 2 5.25 21.83 19.78
C ARG A 2 6.54 21.29 19.14
N ASP A 3 7.68 21.82 19.54
CA ASP A 3 9.02 21.39 19.05
C ASP A 3 9.12 21.35 17.50
N GLY A 4 8.58 22.36 16.82
CA GLY A 4 8.58 22.44 15.36
C GLY A 4 7.66 21.44 14.66
N ARG A 5 6.76 20.76 15.39
CA ARG A 5 5.80 19.79 14.87
C ARG A 5 4.36 20.17 15.14
N ILE A 6 3.49 19.79 14.24
CA ILE A 6 2.02 19.86 14.37
C ILE A 6 1.56 18.47 14.80
N TYR A 7 0.87 18.38 15.93
CA TYR A 7 0.30 17.14 16.45
C TYR A 7 -1.22 17.18 16.31
N ALA A 8 -1.80 16.27 15.56
CA ALA A 8 -3.24 16.08 15.45
C ALA A 8 -3.54 14.75 14.75
N ARG A 9 -4.70 14.14 15.06
CA ARG A 9 -5.20 13.00 14.29
C ARG A 9 -5.51 13.43 12.86
N GLY A 10 -4.95 12.71 11.87
CA GLY A 10 -5.11 13.01 10.44
C GLY A 10 -4.13 14.08 9.92
N VAL A 11 -3.17 14.55 10.72
CA VAL A 11 -2.24 15.58 10.26
C VAL A 11 -1.24 15.03 9.24
N ALA A 12 -0.89 13.75 9.32
CA ALA A 12 -0.09 13.04 8.32
C ALA A 12 -0.99 12.22 7.39
N ASP A 13 -2.07 11.64 7.93
CA ASP A 13 -2.99 10.76 7.22
C ASP A 13 -4.45 11.10 7.53
N ASN A 14 -5.10 11.95 6.71
CA ASN A 14 -4.57 12.60 5.51
C ASN A 14 -4.97 14.09 5.41
N LYS A 15 -5.60 14.65 6.46
CA LYS A 15 -6.12 16.05 6.49
C LYS A 15 -5.03 17.09 6.29
N GLY A 16 -3.81 16.85 6.82
CA GLY A 16 -2.69 17.75 6.61
C GLY A 16 -2.31 17.84 5.13
N ASN A 17 -2.19 16.70 4.45
CA ASN A 17 -1.90 16.65 3.02
C ASN A 17 -3.00 17.30 2.17
N LEU A 18 -4.26 17.09 2.53
CA LEU A 18 -5.39 17.77 1.89
C LEU A 18 -5.25 19.29 2.00
N LEU A 19 -4.93 19.80 3.20
CA LEU A 19 -4.75 21.22 3.43
C LEU A 19 -3.56 21.80 2.67
N THR A 20 -2.44 21.07 2.50
CA THR A 20 -1.30 21.55 1.69
C THR A 20 -1.71 21.83 0.25
N ARG A 21 -2.59 21.01 -0.31
CA ARG A 21 -3.12 21.20 -1.67
C ARG A 21 -4.04 22.40 -1.79
N LEU A 22 -4.92 22.62 -0.82
CA LEU A 22 -5.78 23.79 -0.78
C LEU A 22 -4.97 25.08 -0.58
N GLN A 23 -3.95 25.05 0.26
CA GLN A 23 -3.06 26.21 0.44
C GLN A 23 -2.21 26.51 -0.79
N ALA A 24 -1.84 25.50 -1.57
CA ALA A 24 -1.16 25.74 -2.85
C ALA A 24 -2.06 26.51 -3.83
N VAL A 25 -3.36 26.18 -3.88
CA VAL A 25 -4.36 26.96 -4.65
C VAL A 25 -4.44 28.39 -4.14
N GLU A 26 -4.50 28.57 -2.81
CA GLU A 26 -4.55 29.91 -2.19
C GLU A 26 -3.29 30.72 -2.53
N CYS A 27 -2.10 30.11 -2.53
CA CYS A 27 -0.85 30.78 -2.93
C CYS A 27 -0.92 31.29 -4.37
N TRP A 28 -1.38 30.50 -5.31
CA TRP A 28 -1.55 30.92 -6.70
C TRP A 28 -2.55 32.07 -6.84
N LEU A 29 -3.72 31.96 -6.22
CA LEU A 29 -4.76 32.99 -6.29
C LEU A 29 -4.32 34.32 -5.67
N LYS A 30 -3.61 34.28 -4.53
CA LYS A 30 -3.07 35.48 -3.89
C LYS A 30 -1.85 36.07 -4.60
N GLY A 31 -1.00 35.23 -5.16
CA GLY A 31 0.24 35.66 -5.81
C GLY A 31 0.06 36.10 -7.27
N ALA A 32 -0.71 35.35 -8.05
CA ALA A 32 -0.87 35.55 -9.50
C ALA A 32 -2.30 35.92 -9.92
N GLY A 33 -3.26 35.90 -9.01
CA GLY A 33 -4.67 36.22 -9.28
C GLY A 33 -5.42 35.13 -10.07
N LYS A 34 -4.75 34.11 -10.53
CA LYS A 34 -5.33 33.00 -11.30
C LYS A 34 -4.54 31.70 -11.08
N LEU A 35 -5.18 30.58 -11.37
CA LEU A 35 -4.50 29.28 -11.36
C LEU A 35 -3.79 29.05 -12.72
N PRO A 36 -2.64 28.35 -12.71
CA PRO A 36 -1.91 28.01 -13.94
C PRO A 36 -2.60 26.88 -14.71
N CYS A 37 -3.32 25.99 -14.03
CA CYS A 37 -4.02 24.84 -14.63
C CYS A 37 -5.42 24.69 -14.01
N ASN A 38 -6.25 23.88 -14.67
CA ASN A 38 -7.56 23.51 -14.12
C ASN A 38 -7.40 22.44 -13.04
N LEU A 39 -8.13 22.59 -11.96
CA LEU A 39 -8.10 21.66 -10.83
C LEU A 39 -9.50 21.11 -10.53
N ARG A 40 -9.53 19.84 -10.15
CA ARG A 40 -10.69 19.18 -9.58
C ARG A 40 -10.25 18.47 -8.30
N PHE A 41 -11.02 18.66 -7.24
CA PHE A 41 -10.81 17.97 -5.98
C PHE A 41 -11.86 16.88 -5.83
N VAL A 42 -11.40 15.69 -5.46
CA VAL A 42 -12.25 14.57 -5.04
C VAL A 42 -11.89 14.28 -3.59
N PHE A 43 -12.86 14.42 -2.70
CA PHE A 43 -12.69 14.14 -1.28
C PHE A 43 -13.65 13.03 -0.88
N GLU A 44 -13.15 12.05 -0.18
CA GLU A 44 -13.96 11.04 0.48
C GLU A 44 -13.66 10.99 1.98
N GLY A 45 -14.49 10.32 2.74
CA GLY A 45 -14.35 10.17 4.19
C GLY A 45 -14.35 8.72 4.66
N GLU A 46 -14.11 7.76 3.76
CA GLU A 46 -14.23 6.32 4.00
C GLU A 46 -12.94 5.55 3.71
N GLU A 47 -11.82 6.25 3.45
CA GLU A 47 -10.56 5.60 3.09
C GLU A 47 -10.14 4.56 4.13
N GLU A 48 -10.22 4.90 5.41
CA GLU A 48 -9.83 4.06 6.55
C GLU A 48 -10.66 2.76 6.71
N ILE A 49 -11.76 2.65 5.98
CA ILE A 49 -12.61 1.45 5.92
C ILE A 49 -12.64 0.82 4.52
N GLY A 50 -11.66 1.18 3.65
CA GLY A 50 -11.48 0.61 2.32
C GLY A 50 -12.31 1.24 1.22
N SER A 51 -12.72 2.52 1.38
CA SER A 51 -13.40 3.32 0.32
C SER A 51 -14.60 2.62 -0.34
N PRO A 52 -15.57 2.05 0.40
CA PRO A 52 -16.60 1.16 -0.14
C PRO A 52 -17.50 1.80 -1.21
N HIS A 53 -17.60 3.14 -1.26
CA HIS A 53 -18.43 3.84 -2.24
C HIS A 53 -17.64 4.56 -3.33
N LEU A 54 -16.31 4.47 -3.33
CA LEU A 54 -15.48 5.18 -4.32
C LEU A 54 -15.65 4.62 -5.73
N GLU A 55 -15.85 3.30 -5.87
CA GLU A 55 -16.17 2.67 -7.16
C GLU A 55 -17.49 3.18 -7.73
N GLU A 56 -18.55 3.29 -6.90
CA GLU A 56 -19.81 3.90 -7.33
C GLU A 56 -19.60 5.35 -7.77
N PHE A 57 -18.78 6.10 -7.05
CA PHE A 57 -18.45 7.47 -7.42
C PHE A 57 -17.75 7.53 -8.79
N THR A 58 -16.75 6.71 -9.05
CA THR A 58 -16.05 6.71 -10.35
C THR A 58 -16.96 6.31 -11.49
N HIS A 59 -17.83 5.33 -11.31
CA HIS A 59 -18.82 4.95 -12.32
C HIS A 59 -19.83 6.08 -12.60
N ARG A 60 -20.27 6.79 -11.58
CA ARG A 60 -21.32 7.83 -11.72
C ARG A 60 -20.78 9.18 -12.17
N TYR A 61 -19.60 9.57 -11.74
CA TYR A 61 -19.05 10.91 -11.94
C TYR A 61 -17.70 10.94 -12.67
N GLY A 62 -17.12 9.80 -13.02
CA GLY A 62 -15.80 9.69 -13.66
C GLY A 62 -15.68 10.49 -14.96
N GLU A 63 -16.77 10.62 -15.73
CA GLU A 63 -16.80 11.45 -16.93
C GLU A 63 -16.39 12.92 -16.64
N ARG A 64 -16.64 13.42 -15.44
CA ARG A 64 -16.21 14.77 -15.04
C ARG A 64 -14.70 14.88 -14.82
N LEU A 65 -14.01 13.75 -14.65
CA LEU A 65 -12.57 13.68 -14.38
C LEU A 65 -11.77 13.41 -15.67
N LYS A 66 -12.40 12.86 -16.69
CA LYS A 66 -11.74 12.57 -17.97
C LYS A 66 -11.09 13.81 -18.57
N GLY A 67 -9.96 13.61 -19.25
CA GLY A 67 -9.18 14.67 -19.87
C GLY A 67 -8.28 15.44 -18.91
N ALA A 68 -8.22 15.07 -17.63
CA ALA A 68 -7.17 15.53 -16.73
C ALA A 68 -5.82 14.90 -17.13
N VAL A 69 -4.71 15.60 -16.90
CA VAL A 69 -3.34 15.08 -17.12
C VAL A 69 -3.07 13.89 -16.20
N GLY A 70 -3.70 13.88 -15.00
CA GLY A 70 -3.63 12.79 -14.06
C GLY A 70 -4.12 13.19 -12.68
N VAL A 71 -3.85 12.34 -11.71
CA VAL A 71 -4.31 12.45 -10.31
C VAL A 71 -3.10 12.53 -9.38
N VAL A 72 -3.06 13.58 -8.58
CA VAL A 72 -2.20 13.63 -7.39
C VAL A 72 -2.95 12.89 -6.28
N TRP A 73 -2.50 11.64 -6.05
CA TRP A 73 -3.08 10.79 -5.01
C TRP A 73 -2.77 11.34 -3.63
N GLU A 74 -3.47 10.86 -2.65
CA GLU A 74 -3.28 11.23 -1.25
C GLU A 74 -1.88 10.88 -0.72
N SER A 75 -1.61 11.30 0.53
CA SER A 75 -0.43 10.94 1.31
C SER A 75 0.92 11.35 0.72
N GLY A 76 1.98 10.80 1.28
CA GLY A 76 3.35 11.03 0.87
C GLY A 76 4.17 11.81 1.90
N GLY A 77 5.46 11.87 1.64
CA GLY A 77 6.38 12.53 2.55
C GLY A 77 7.83 12.08 2.36
N LYS A 78 8.59 12.19 3.44
CA LYS A 78 10.01 11.86 3.46
C LYS A 78 10.26 10.48 4.06
N ASP A 79 11.18 9.75 3.46
CA ASP A 79 11.68 8.49 3.99
C ASP A 79 12.50 8.69 5.28
N PRO A 80 12.95 7.60 5.93
CA PRO A 80 13.78 7.71 7.14
C PRO A 80 15.11 8.49 6.98
N MET A 81 15.60 8.62 5.75
CA MET A 81 16.79 9.43 5.43
C MET A 81 16.44 10.88 5.13
N GLY A 82 15.16 11.27 5.20
CA GLY A 82 14.67 12.60 4.91
C GLY A 82 14.52 12.91 3.41
N ARG A 83 14.60 11.89 2.55
CA ARG A 83 14.45 12.03 1.10
C ARG A 83 12.96 12.01 0.73
N PRO A 84 12.46 12.98 -0.04
CA PRO A 84 11.10 12.91 -0.56
C PRO A 84 10.95 11.79 -1.57
N GLY A 85 9.81 11.10 -1.55
CA GLY A 85 9.51 10.00 -2.45
C GLY A 85 8.30 10.30 -3.32
N ILE A 86 8.37 9.92 -4.59
CA ILE A 86 7.25 9.91 -5.54
C ILE A 86 7.02 8.46 -5.94
N SER A 87 5.78 8.00 -5.87
CA SER A 87 5.37 6.67 -6.31
C SER A 87 4.36 6.76 -7.44
N CYS A 88 4.59 5.99 -8.50
CA CYS A 88 3.73 5.94 -9.68
C CYS A 88 2.67 4.82 -9.60
N GLY A 89 2.50 4.19 -8.45
CA GLY A 89 1.52 3.13 -8.27
C GLY A 89 1.58 2.47 -6.92
N VAL A 90 0.70 1.50 -6.74
CA VAL A 90 0.55 0.69 -5.52
C VAL A 90 0.32 -0.78 -5.88
N LYS A 91 0.60 -1.68 -4.95
CA LYS A 91 0.16 -3.07 -5.07
C LYS A 91 -1.36 -3.18 -4.86
N GLY A 92 -1.96 -4.21 -5.43
CA GLY A 92 -3.31 -4.62 -5.09
C GLY A 92 -3.37 -5.53 -3.88
N ILE A 93 -4.57 -5.90 -3.50
CA ILE A 93 -4.82 -6.86 -2.42
C ILE A 93 -5.99 -7.79 -2.77
N CYS A 94 -5.83 -9.06 -2.45
CA CYS A 94 -6.91 -10.01 -2.31
C CYS A 94 -6.82 -10.58 -0.89
N TYR A 95 -7.74 -10.15 -0.02
CA TYR A 95 -7.75 -10.54 1.39
C TYR A 95 -8.92 -11.44 1.66
N VAL A 96 -8.66 -12.68 2.07
CA VAL A 96 -9.68 -13.69 2.28
C VAL A 96 -9.65 -14.25 3.70
N GLU A 97 -10.82 -14.63 4.21
CA GLU A 97 -10.95 -15.44 5.42
C GLU A 97 -11.38 -16.86 5.06
N LEU A 98 -10.63 -17.84 5.52
CA LEU A 98 -10.99 -19.24 5.45
C LEU A 98 -11.59 -19.69 6.78
N THR A 99 -12.71 -20.40 6.74
CA THR A 99 -13.38 -20.94 7.93
C THR A 99 -13.62 -22.44 7.78
N CYS A 100 -13.12 -23.21 8.74
CA CYS A 100 -13.41 -24.62 8.88
C CYS A 100 -14.32 -24.85 10.09
N ARG A 101 -15.39 -25.64 9.91
CA ARG A 101 -16.33 -26.00 10.97
C ARG A 101 -16.37 -27.50 11.16
N ALA A 102 -16.58 -27.95 12.40
CA ALA A 102 -16.76 -29.37 12.72
C ALA A 102 -18.05 -29.58 13.50
N ALA A 103 -18.01 -29.41 14.81
CA ALA A 103 -19.18 -29.57 15.67
C ALA A 103 -19.94 -28.24 15.86
N ASN A 104 -21.14 -28.29 16.41
CA ASN A 104 -21.94 -27.10 16.74
C ASN A 104 -21.50 -26.40 18.03
N GLN A 105 -20.66 -27.07 18.83
CA GLN A 105 -20.11 -26.58 20.10
C GLN A 105 -18.68 -27.10 20.29
N ASP A 106 -17.94 -26.47 21.17
CA ASP A 106 -16.65 -26.99 21.63
C ASP A 106 -16.85 -28.31 22.40
N ILE A 107 -16.01 -29.29 22.15
CA ILE A 107 -16.11 -30.65 22.69
C ILE A 107 -14.84 -30.95 23.51
N HIS A 108 -14.97 -31.77 24.54
CA HIS A 108 -13.79 -32.21 25.29
C HIS A 108 -12.84 -33.02 24.40
N SER A 109 -11.54 -32.74 24.46
CA SER A 109 -10.54 -33.35 23.58
C SER A 109 -10.39 -34.87 23.70
N SER A 110 -10.94 -35.51 24.75
CA SER A 110 -11.01 -36.95 24.86
C SER A 110 -11.80 -37.60 23.70
N GLN A 111 -12.64 -36.84 23.01
CA GLN A 111 -13.41 -37.32 21.86
C GLN A 111 -12.64 -37.17 20.53
N ALA A 112 -11.39 -36.76 20.54
CA ALA A 112 -10.59 -36.50 19.33
C ALA A 112 -10.43 -37.73 18.41
N ALA A 113 -10.58 -38.93 18.94
CA ALA A 113 -10.51 -40.17 18.16
C ALA A 113 -11.71 -40.34 17.23
N ILE A 114 -12.84 -39.67 17.49
CA ILE A 114 -14.09 -39.85 16.74
C ILE A 114 -14.72 -38.57 16.22
N VAL A 115 -14.18 -37.39 16.64
CA VAL A 115 -14.69 -36.09 16.20
C VAL A 115 -13.63 -35.37 15.37
N PRO A 116 -13.96 -34.90 14.15
CA PRO A 116 -13.01 -34.13 13.35
C PRO A 116 -12.59 -32.84 14.06
N ASN A 117 -11.33 -32.46 13.89
CA ASN A 117 -10.80 -31.21 14.40
C ASN A 117 -10.67 -30.18 13.26
N PRO A 118 -11.43 -29.07 13.27
CA PRO A 118 -11.39 -28.06 12.19
C PRO A 118 -10.05 -27.34 12.13
N ALA A 119 -9.25 -27.30 13.21
CA ALA A 119 -7.91 -26.73 13.20
C ALA A 119 -6.96 -27.52 12.30
N TRP A 120 -6.97 -28.86 12.36
CA TRP A 120 -6.19 -29.70 11.45
C TRP A 120 -6.64 -29.51 10.00
N ARG A 121 -7.96 -29.47 9.77
CA ARG A 121 -8.52 -29.22 8.44
C ARG A 121 -8.05 -27.88 7.86
N LEU A 122 -8.03 -26.83 8.67
CA LEU A 122 -7.53 -25.51 8.30
C LEU A 122 -6.02 -25.54 7.98
N VAL A 123 -5.22 -26.22 8.81
CA VAL A 123 -3.77 -26.35 8.60
C VAL A 123 -3.48 -27.06 7.27
N GLU A 124 -4.20 -28.13 6.94
CA GLU A 124 -4.07 -28.83 5.65
C GLU A 124 -4.43 -27.91 4.47
N ALA A 125 -5.53 -27.17 4.56
CA ALA A 125 -5.93 -26.20 3.55
C ALA A 125 -4.87 -25.12 3.35
N LEU A 126 -4.36 -24.52 4.44
CA LEU A 126 -3.30 -23.51 4.38
C LEU A 126 -2.00 -24.06 3.79
N HIS A 127 -1.60 -25.26 4.20
CA HIS A 127 -0.40 -25.92 3.66
C HIS A 127 -0.51 -26.18 2.15
N SER A 128 -1.71 -26.42 1.64
CA SER A 128 -1.91 -26.61 0.21
C SER A 128 -1.70 -25.34 -0.62
N LEU A 129 -1.83 -24.15 -0.02
CA LEU A 129 -1.74 -22.85 -0.72
C LEU A 129 -0.31 -22.40 -0.97
N LYS A 130 0.67 -22.83 -0.17
CA LYS A 130 2.03 -22.28 -0.23
C LYS A 130 3.09 -23.33 0.06
N ASP A 131 4.10 -23.39 -0.79
CA ASP A 131 5.40 -23.99 -0.46
C ASP A 131 6.19 -22.98 0.37
N VAL A 132 6.29 -23.27 1.66
CA VAL A 132 6.98 -22.38 2.61
C VAL A 132 8.49 -22.36 2.38
N GLY A 133 9.08 -23.50 1.99
CA GLY A 133 10.51 -23.61 1.73
C GLY A 133 10.96 -22.80 0.52
N ALA A 134 10.17 -22.84 -0.55
CA ALA A 134 10.42 -22.04 -1.75
C ALA A 134 9.81 -20.63 -1.71
N ASP A 135 9.05 -20.28 -0.65
CA ASP A 135 8.26 -19.05 -0.53
C ASP A 135 7.37 -18.82 -1.77
N ARG A 136 6.72 -19.88 -2.25
CA ARG A 136 5.95 -19.87 -3.49
C ARG A 136 4.48 -20.24 -3.26
N CYS A 137 3.56 -19.41 -3.76
CA CYS A 137 2.14 -19.76 -3.79
C CYS A 137 1.92 -20.92 -4.77
N LEU A 138 1.15 -21.93 -4.34
CA LEU A 138 0.87 -23.15 -5.10
C LEU A 138 -0.48 -23.09 -5.85
N VAL A 139 -1.21 -21.99 -5.72
CA VAL A 139 -2.46 -21.76 -6.45
C VAL A 139 -2.16 -21.71 -7.94
N GLN A 140 -2.80 -22.57 -8.71
CA GLN A 140 -2.60 -22.62 -10.16
C GLN A 140 -2.95 -21.27 -10.81
N GLY A 141 -2.07 -20.77 -11.68
CA GLY A 141 -2.26 -19.52 -12.38
C GLY A 141 -2.01 -18.27 -11.53
N PHE A 142 -1.56 -18.40 -10.28
CA PHE A 142 -1.29 -17.26 -9.41
C PHE A 142 -0.25 -16.28 -9.98
N TYR A 143 0.72 -16.78 -10.73
CA TYR A 143 1.81 -15.98 -11.31
C TYR A 143 1.67 -15.69 -12.81
N ASP A 144 0.59 -16.13 -13.47
CA ASP A 144 0.48 -16.07 -14.94
C ASP A 144 0.59 -14.65 -15.50
N ALA A 145 0.07 -13.66 -14.76
CA ALA A 145 0.10 -12.26 -15.16
C ALA A 145 1.32 -11.48 -14.60
N VAL A 146 2.17 -12.13 -13.79
CA VAL A 146 3.30 -11.45 -13.14
C VAL A 146 4.41 -11.17 -14.15
N LYS A 147 4.78 -9.90 -14.26
CA LYS A 147 5.89 -9.45 -15.13
C LYS A 147 7.12 -9.09 -14.31
N ALA A 148 8.28 -9.38 -14.88
CA ALA A 148 9.53 -8.85 -14.33
C ALA A 148 9.63 -7.34 -14.56
N PRO A 149 10.40 -6.60 -13.71
CA PRO A 149 10.64 -5.19 -13.94
C PRO A 149 11.32 -4.96 -15.30
N ASN A 150 10.92 -3.92 -16.02
CA ASN A 150 11.55 -3.50 -17.26
C ASN A 150 12.88 -2.76 -16.97
N ALA A 151 13.62 -2.40 -18.04
CA ALA A 151 14.93 -1.78 -17.89
C ALA A 151 14.90 -0.44 -17.14
N VAL A 152 13.86 0.37 -17.33
CA VAL A 152 13.69 1.66 -16.63
C VAL A 152 13.41 1.43 -15.15
N GLU A 153 12.51 0.49 -14.83
CA GLU A 153 12.19 0.13 -13.45
C GLU A 153 13.42 -0.46 -12.72
N VAL A 154 14.20 -1.30 -13.40
CA VAL A 154 15.46 -1.83 -12.85
C VAL A 154 16.45 -0.70 -12.56
N ALA A 155 16.59 0.29 -13.46
CA ALA A 155 17.43 1.45 -13.24
C ALA A 155 16.98 2.23 -11.98
N LEU A 156 15.68 2.50 -11.86
CA LEU A 156 15.12 3.17 -10.68
C LEU A 156 15.36 2.40 -9.37
N LEU A 157 15.25 1.06 -9.39
CA LEU A 157 15.56 0.24 -8.22
C LEU A 157 17.03 0.35 -7.80
N ARG A 158 17.96 0.44 -8.77
CA ARG A 158 19.39 0.61 -8.50
C ARG A 158 19.72 2.01 -7.99
N GLU A 159 19.05 3.03 -8.51
CA GLU A 159 19.20 4.43 -8.04
C GLU A 159 18.60 4.63 -6.64
N ASN A 160 17.62 3.82 -6.28
CA ASN A 160 16.88 3.92 -5.01
C ASN A 160 16.99 2.64 -4.16
N PRO A 161 18.19 2.23 -3.72
CA PRO A 161 18.36 1.02 -2.94
C PRO A 161 17.56 1.07 -1.63
N LEU A 162 17.15 -0.08 -1.14
CA LEU A 162 16.52 -0.22 0.17
C LEU A 162 17.55 0.00 1.29
N GLU A 163 17.12 0.59 2.38
CA GLU A 163 17.95 0.82 3.58
C GLU A 163 18.00 -0.46 4.44
N GLU A 164 18.61 -1.52 3.93
CA GLU A 164 18.53 -2.88 4.43
C GLU A 164 18.91 -3.01 5.92
N GLU A 165 20.05 -2.46 6.31
CA GLU A 165 20.53 -2.55 7.71
C GLU A 165 19.58 -1.81 8.66
N ARG A 166 19.03 -0.68 8.23
CA ARG A 166 18.04 0.06 8.99
C ARG A 166 16.72 -0.70 9.12
N MET A 167 16.26 -1.32 8.02
CA MET A 167 15.05 -2.15 8.02
C MET A 167 15.23 -3.36 8.95
N LYS A 168 16.35 -4.09 8.84
CA LYS A 168 16.66 -5.22 9.72
C LYS A 168 16.68 -4.81 11.20
N THR A 169 17.39 -3.73 11.50
CA THR A 169 17.47 -3.20 12.86
C THR A 169 16.10 -2.73 13.37
N GLY A 170 15.35 -1.99 12.55
CA GLY A 170 14.03 -1.46 12.94
C GLY A 170 12.99 -2.55 13.17
N TRP A 171 13.07 -3.67 12.47
CA TRP A 171 12.15 -4.81 12.61
C TRP A 171 12.68 -5.91 13.52
N GLY A 172 13.92 -5.83 13.98
CA GLY A 172 14.54 -6.83 14.84
C GLY A 172 14.75 -8.18 14.16
N ILE A 173 14.99 -8.21 12.85
CA ILE A 173 15.23 -9.43 12.09
C ILE A 173 16.72 -9.56 11.73
N PRO A 174 17.29 -10.79 11.75
CA PRO A 174 18.71 -11.00 11.43
C PRO A 174 18.99 -10.95 9.93
N ALA A 175 18.03 -11.38 9.11
CA ALA A 175 18.13 -11.43 7.66
C ALA A 175 16.75 -11.32 7.01
N PHE A 176 16.71 -10.95 5.74
CA PHE A 176 15.52 -11.06 4.91
C PHE A 176 15.30 -12.51 4.46
N ILE A 177 14.08 -12.80 3.97
CA ILE A 177 13.75 -14.13 3.46
C ILE A 177 14.74 -14.56 2.37
N HIS A 178 15.19 -15.81 2.41
CA HIS A 178 16.22 -16.38 1.52
C HIS A 178 17.51 -15.57 1.43
N ASP A 179 17.82 -14.79 2.46
CA ASP A 179 19.00 -13.93 2.51
C ASP A 179 19.11 -12.97 1.30
N LEU A 180 17.96 -12.45 0.85
CA LEU A 180 17.90 -11.53 -0.28
C LEU A 180 18.50 -10.18 0.07
N HIS A 181 19.20 -9.59 -0.92
CA HIS A 181 19.86 -8.29 -0.82
C HIS A 181 19.72 -7.47 -2.10
N GLY A 182 19.97 -6.16 -2.00
CA GLY A 182 20.10 -5.24 -3.12
C GLY A 182 18.91 -5.26 -4.07
N LEU A 183 19.22 -5.40 -5.35
CA LEU A 183 18.22 -5.37 -6.42
C LEU A 183 17.22 -6.53 -6.31
N ASP A 184 17.65 -7.72 -5.89
CA ASP A 184 16.76 -8.88 -5.79
C ASP A 184 15.74 -8.70 -4.66
N LEU A 185 16.17 -8.13 -3.52
CA LEU A 185 15.28 -7.78 -2.43
C LEU A 185 14.25 -6.72 -2.86
N ALA A 186 14.71 -5.64 -3.52
CA ALA A 186 13.84 -4.58 -4.00
C ALA A 186 12.85 -5.10 -5.08
N SER A 187 13.34 -5.94 -6.00
CA SER A 187 12.50 -6.57 -7.02
C SER A 187 11.46 -7.49 -6.39
N LYS A 188 11.83 -8.30 -5.40
CA LYS A 188 10.87 -9.16 -4.70
C LYS A 188 9.83 -8.33 -3.97
N LEU A 189 10.24 -7.30 -3.26
CA LEU A 189 9.32 -6.44 -2.51
C LEU A 189 8.28 -5.76 -3.42
N LEU A 190 8.69 -5.24 -4.58
CA LEU A 190 7.84 -4.40 -5.41
C LEU A 190 7.19 -5.13 -6.58
N PHE A 191 7.82 -6.20 -7.12
CA PHE A 191 7.39 -6.85 -8.36
C PHE A 191 6.91 -8.29 -8.19
N GLN A 192 6.94 -8.84 -6.97
CA GLN A 192 6.40 -10.17 -6.71
C GLN A 192 5.14 -10.08 -5.87
N PRO A 193 4.10 -10.87 -6.20
CA PRO A 193 2.92 -11.00 -5.36
C PRO A 193 3.26 -11.82 -4.12
N THR A 194 2.44 -11.67 -3.09
CA THR A 194 2.57 -12.44 -1.85
C THR A 194 1.36 -13.29 -1.58
N CYS A 195 1.52 -14.31 -0.77
CA CYS A 195 0.45 -15.05 -0.13
C CYS A 195 0.91 -15.31 1.30
N THR A 196 0.29 -14.63 2.27
CA THR A 196 0.72 -14.69 3.67
C THR A 196 -0.45 -14.82 4.62
N ILE A 197 -0.23 -15.49 5.74
CA ILE A 197 -1.21 -15.62 6.81
C ILE A 197 -1.07 -14.40 7.73
N CYS A 198 -2.16 -13.64 7.87
CA CYS A 198 -2.24 -12.48 8.75
C CYS A 198 -2.91 -12.77 10.09
N GLY A 199 -3.59 -13.90 10.20
CA GLY A 199 -4.21 -14.31 11.45
C GLY A 199 -4.66 -15.76 11.40
N ILE A 200 -4.56 -16.45 12.54
CA ILE A 200 -5.12 -17.79 12.76
C ILE A 200 -5.80 -17.78 14.13
N THR A 201 -7.03 -18.28 14.16
CA THR A 201 -7.80 -18.39 15.41
C THR A 201 -8.47 -19.76 15.50
N SER A 202 -8.18 -20.48 16.58
CA SER A 202 -8.85 -21.76 16.88
C SER A 202 -8.57 -22.19 18.30
N GLY A 203 -9.53 -22.85 18.94
CA GLY A 203 -9.36 -23.42 20.27
C GLY A 203 -9.13 -22.41 21.36
N TYR A 204 -8.35 -22.81 22.36
CA TYR A 204 -8.05 -21.99 23.54
C TYR A 204 -6.67 -21.37 23.43
N GLY A 205 -6.62 -20.05 23.39
CA GLY A 205 -5.37 -19.25 23.34
C GLY A 205 -5.04 -18.53 24.65
N GLY A 206 -5.78 -18.77 25.75
CA GLY A 206 -5.50 -18.16 27.06
C GLY A 206 -4.37 -18.87 27.83
N PRO A 207 -3.98 -18.33 29.01
CA PRO A 207 -2.96 -18.96 29.86
C PRO A 207 -3.44 -20.28 30.43
N GLY A 208 -2.50 -21.21 30.68
CA GLY A 208 -2.78 -22.55 31.18
C GLY A 208 -3.27 -23.54 30.14
N THR A 209 -3.95 -24.61 30.57
CA THR A 209 -4.41 -25.69 29.70
C THR A 209 -5.94 -25.78 29.67
N LYS A 210 -6.50 -25.99 28.46
CA LYS A 210 -7.91 -26.34 28.25
C LYS A 210 -7.98 -27.44 27.21
N THR A 211 -8.45 -28.63 27.65
CA THR A 211 -8.55 -29.81 26.78
C THR A 211 -9.81 -29.74 25.92
N VAL A 212 -9.73 -29.00 24.81
CA VAL A 212 -10.87 -28.69 23.95
C VAL A 212 -10.60 -29.05 22.48
N LEU A 213 -11.61 -29.62 21.82
CA LEU A 213 -11.76 -29.64 20.37
C LEU A 213 -12.59 -28.42 19.98
N PRO A 214 -12.05 -27.47 19.25
CA PRO A 214 -12.81 -26.28 18.83
C PRO A 214 -13.91 -26.64 17.84
N LYS A 215 -15.01 -25.89 17.88
CA LYS A 215 -16.08 -26.01 16.89
C LYS A 215 -15.73 -25.36 15.54
N VAL A 216 -14.80 -24.40 15.56
CA VAL A 216 -14.40 -23.58 14.41
C VAL A 216 -12.92 -23.26 14.44
N ALA A 217 -12.33 -23.19 13.26
CA ALA A 217 -11.00 -22.65 13.00
C ALA A 217 -11.05 -21.66 11.86
N LYS A 218 -10.36 -20.54 11.97
CA LYS A 218 -10.33 -19.48 10.97
C LYS A 218 -8.90 -19.02 10.67
N ALA A 219 -8.65 -18.65 9.42
CA ALA A 219 -7.43 -17.99 9.02
C ALA A 219 -7.72 -16.84 8.06
N LYS A 220 -6.96 -15.77 8.22
CA LYS A 220 -6.95 -14.62 7.31
C LYS A 220 -5.70 -14.66 6.46
N ILE A 221 -5.87 -14.52 5.15
CA ILE A 221 -4.79 -14.59 4.16
C ILE A 221 -4.79 -13.29 3.37
N ASP A 222 -3.62 -12.65 3.31
CA ASP A 222 -3.31 -11.48 2.50
C ASP A 222 -2.52 -11.92 1.27
N CYS A 223 -3.05 -11.63 0.09
CA CYS A 223 -2.34 -11.76 -1.17
C CYS A 223 -2.10 -10.35 -1.73
N ARG A 224 -0.88 -9.81 -1.59
CA ARG A 224 -0.51 -8.58 -2.28
C ARG A 224 -0.28 -8.86 -3.75
N LEU A 225 -0.91 -8.07 -4.60
CA LEU A 225 -0.94 -8.28 -6.04
C LEU A 225 -0.05 -7.26 -6.76
N VAL A 226 0.48 -7.65 -7.92
CA VAL A 226 1.29 -6.78 -8.78
C VAL A 226 0.53 -6.47 -10.07
N PRO A 227 0.92 -5.46 -10.85
CA PRO A 227 0.22 -5.09 -12.10
C PRO A 227 -0.11 -6.29 -12.98
N ASP A 228 -1.22 -6.17 -13.71
CA ASP A 228 -1.84 -7.20 -14.54
C ASP A 228 -2.54 -8.35 -13.78
N GLN A 229 -2.33 -8.51 -12.48
CA GLN A 229 -3.18 -9.38 -11.66
C GLN A 229 -4.51 -8.69 -11.34
N ARG A 230 -5.58 -9.49 -11.23
CA ARG A 230 -6.92 -9.03 -10.82
C ARG A 230 -7.31 -9.67 -9.50
N ALA A 231 -7.74 -8.87 -8.54
CA ALA A 231 -8.06 -9.37 -7.20
C ALA A 231 -9.18 -10.41 -7.21
N THR A 232 -10.21 -10.20 -8.03
CA THR A 232 -11.34 -11.13 -8.19
C THR A 232 -10.93 -12.45 -8.88
N ASP A 233 -9.99 -12.38 -9.84
CA ASP A 233 -9.43 -13.58 -10.49
C ASP A 233 -8.60 -14.39 -9.49
N ILE A 234 -7.77 -13.74 -8.69
CA ILE A 234 -6.99 -14.42 -7.64
C ILE A 234 -7.89 -15.05 -6.58
N ALA A 235 -8.96 -14.39 -6.15
CA ALA A 235 -9.95 -14.97 -5.25
C ALA A 235 -10.59 -16.24 -5.86
N SER A 236 -10.97 -16.18 -7.13
CA SER A 236 -11.53 -17.31 -7.87
C SER A 236 -10.54 -18.47 -7.99
N LYS A 237 -9.27 -18.18 -8.25
CA LYS A 237 -8.19 -19.18 -8.33
C LYS A 237 -7.92 -19.84 -6.97
N ILE A 238 -7.95 -19.08 -5.87
CA ILE A 238 -7.83 -19.65 -4.51
C ILE A 238 -8.99 -20.59 -4.23
N ARG A 239 -10.23 -20.20 -4.54
CA ARG A 239 -11.41 -21.07 -4.36
C ARG A 239 -11.29 -22.35 -5.17
N ALA A 240 -10.95 -22.22 -6.46
CA ALA A 240 -10.77 -23.37 -7.35
C ALA A 240 -9.67 -24.31 -6.86
N HIS A 241 -8.55 -23.78 -6.38
CA HIS A 241 -7.46 -24.56 -5.79
C HIS A 241 -7.95 -25.38 -4.57
N LEU A 242 -8.64 -24.72 -3.65
CA LEU A 242 -9.18 -25.40 -2.47
C LEU A 242 -10.17 -26.51 -2.87
N ASP A 243 -11.04 -26.27 -3.83
CA ASP A 243 -11.99 -27.25 -4.34
C ASP A 243 -11.32 -28.47 -4.99
N GLN A 244 -10.30 -28.23 -5.81
CA GLN A 244 -9.52 -29.27 -6.48
C GLN A 244 -8.71 -30.13 -5.50
N ARG A 245 -8.26 -29.52 -4.40
CA ARG A 245 -7.51 -30.20 -3.34
C ARG A 245 -8.43 -30.90 -2.32
N GLY A 246 -9.74 -30.88 -2.54
CA GLY A 246 -10.70 -31.54 -1.66
C GLY A 246 -11.16 -30.74 -0.46
N PHE A 247 -10.94 -29.40 -0.46
CA PHE A 247 -11.31 -28.47 0.62
C PHE A 247 -12.61 -27.71 0.32
N ARG A 248 -13.60 -28.38 -0.30
CA ARG A 248 -14.92 -27.78 -0.62
C ARG A 248 -15.72 -27.39 0.62
N ASP A 249 -15.46 -28.05 1.74
CA ASP A 249 -16.03 -27.81 3.05
C ASP A 249 -15.43 -26.58 3.77
N VAL A 250 -14.32 -26.07 3.27
CA VAL A 250 -13.70 -24.84 3.79
C VAL A 250 -14.43 -23.65 3.19
N GLU A 251 -15.14 -22.91 4.03
CA GLU A 251 -15.78 -21.65 3.65
C GLU A 251 -14.70 -20.59 3.32
N MET A 252 -14.91 -19.79 2.29
CA MET A 252 -14.04 -18.68 1.94
C MET A 252 -14.87 -17.42 1.74
N GLU A 253 -14.52 -16.38 2.47
CA GLU A 253 -15.07 -15.03 2.35
C GLU A 253 -13.99 -14.09 1.83
N VAL A 254 -14.32 -13.24 0.86
CA VAL A 254 -13.43 -12.19 0.36
C VAL A 254 -13.72 -10.93 1.17
N LEU A 255 -12.75 -10.48 1.96
CA LEU A 255 -12.89 -9.32 2.85
C LEU A 255 -12.43 -8.01 2.18
N SER A 256 -11.45 -8.08 1.25
CA SER A 256 -11.03 -6.95 0.43
C SER A 256 -10.49 -7.47 -0.91
N ALA A 257 -10.78 -6.72 -1.98
CA ALA A 257 -10.36 -7.03 -3.34
C ALA A 257 -10.10 -5.74 -4.11
N GLU A 258 -8.84 -5.30 -4.12
CA GLU A 258 -8.42 -4.09 -4.82
C GLU A 258 -7.34 -4.43 -5.84
N ASN A 259 -7.49 -3.93 -7.07
CA ASN A 259 -6.50 -4.16 -8.11
C ASN A 259 -5.24 -3.33 -7.86
N PRO A 260 -4.07 -3.80 -8.29
CA PRO A 260 -2.86 -2.98 -8.32
C PRO A 260 -3.03 -1.84 -9.34
N SER A 261 -2.27 -0.77 -9.15
CA SER A 261 -2.22 0.34 -10.09
C SER A 261 -0.78 0.74 -10.36
N GLN A 262 -0.48 1.07 -11.60
CA GLN A 262 0.82 1.64 -11.96
C GLN A 262 0.73 2.52 -13.18
N SER A 263 1.09 3.80 -13.01
CA SER A 263 1.27 4.77 -14.07
C SER A 263 2.71 4.73 -14.61
N PRO A 264 2.94 5.19 -15.85
CA PRO A 264 4.28 5.27 -16.41
C PRO A 264 5.20 6.18 -15.58
N VAL A 265 6.38 5.69 -15.24
CA VAL A 265 7.38 6.48 -14.48
C VAL A 265 7.97 7.63 -15.32
N ASP A 266 7.90 7.54 -16.64
CA ASP A 266 8.30 8.55 -17.61
C ASP A 266 7.10 9.38 -18.12
N GLY A 267 5.90 9.16 -17.56
CA GLY A 267 4.70 9.92 -17.88
C GLY A 267 4.80 11.40 -17.46
N ALA A 268 4.03 12.25 -18.14
CA ALA A 268 4.09 13.71 -17.94
C ALA A 268 3.89 14.13 -16.47
N LEU A 269 2.89 13.54 -15.79
CA LEU A 269 2.62 13.85 -14.38
C LEU A 269 3.77 13.41 -13.46
N ALA A 270 4.33 12.22 -13.66
CA ALA A 270 5.44 11.70 -12.86
C ALA A 270 6.70 12.57 -13.02
N GLN A 271 6.99 12.98 -14.25
CA GLN A 271 8.14 13.84 -14.55
C GLN A 271 7.96 15.27 -14.02
N ALA A 272 6.77 15.85 -14.14
CA ALA A 272 6.44 17.14 -13.54
C ALA A 272 6.55 17.10 -12.00
N ALA A 273 6.04 16.02 -11.37
CA ALA A 273 6.16 15.81 -9.93
C ALA A 273 7.64 15.68 -9.49
N LEU A 274 8.45 14.97 -10.26
CA LEU A 274 9.89 14.82 -9.99
C LEU A 274 10.65 16.14 -10.14
N ALA A 275 10.40 16.91 -11.20
CA ALA A 275 11.02 18.20 -11.46
C ALA A 275 10.68 19.20 -10.36
N SER A 276 9.39 19.33 -10.03
CA SER A 276 8.91 20.23 -8.97
C SER A 276 9.45 19.85 -7.58
N ALA A 277 9.57 18.54 -7.29
CA ALA A 277 10.19 18.07 -6.06
C ALA A 277 11.67 18.46 -5.96
N ARG A 278 12.45 18.16 -7.00
CA ARG A 278 13.88 18.50 -7.06
C ARG A 278 14.12 19.99 -6.84
N ALA A 279 13.33 20.84 -7.49
CA ALA A 279 13.41 22.29 -7.29
C ALA A 279 13.06 22.70 -5.86
N THR A 280 11.96 22.17 -5.30
CA THR A 280 11.50 22.53 -3.96
C THR A 280 12.50 22.13 -2.88
N TYR A 281 12.95 20.89 -2.90
CA TYR A 281 13.84 20.37 -1.88
C TYR A 281 15.28 20.84 -2.07
N GLY A 282 15.69 21.17 -3.32
CA GLY A 282 16.94 21.85 -3.61
C GLY A 282 17.02 23.24 -3.01
N ASP A 283 15.94 24.02 -3.08
CA ASP A 283 15.87 25.35 -2.43
C ASP A 283 15.93 25.25 -0.90
N MET A 284 15.30 24.23 -0.30
CA MET A 284 15.40 24.00 1.14
C MET A 284 16.84 23.71 1.58
N VAL A 285 17.58 22.89 0.81
CA VAL A 285 19.01 22.65 1.06
C VAL A 285 19.79 23.96 0.99
N SER A 286 19.57 24.75 -0.06
CA SER A 286 20.24 26.03 -0.28
C SER A 286 19.92 27.05 0.81
N ALA A 287 18.72 26.98 1.39
CA ALA A 287 18.30 27.80 2.53
C ALA A 287 18.82 27.32 3.89
N GLY A 288 19.58 26.21 3.93
CA GLY A 288 20.17 25.67 5.16
C GLY A 288 19.18 24.96 6.07
N SER A 289 18.08 24.42 5.51
CA SER A 289 17.10 23.64 6.27
C SER A 289 17.74 22.41 6.91
N SER A 290 17.53 22.23 8.21
CA SER A 290 17.96 21.02 8.92
C SER A 290 17.14 19.78 8.52
N ARG A 291 16.02 19.97 7.83
CA ARG A 291 15.10 18.93 7.33
C ARG A 291 15.35 18.58 5.86
N ALA A 292 16.20 19.35 5.17
CA ALA A 292 16.68 19.04 3.84
C ALA A 292 18.00 18.27 3.96
N HIS A 293 17.98 16.99 3.62
CA HIS A 293 19.22 16.23 3.52
C HIS A 293 20.06 16.69 2.31
N ALA A 294 21.37 16.52 2.44
CA ALA A 294 22.33 16.94 1.45
C ALA A 294 22.02 16.29 0.09
N GLY A 295 21.42 17.08 -0.78
CA GLY A 295 21.10 16.67 -2.13
C GLY A 295 19.61 16.77 -2.46
N THR A 296 19.38 17.03 -3.71
CA THR A 296 18.09 17.00 -4.39
C THR A 296 17.68 15.56 -4.69
N ASP A 297 17.98 14.62 -3.79
CA ASP A 297 17.79 13.19 -3.99
C ASP A 297 16.33 12.80 -3.75
N VAL A 298 15.52 13.10 -4.74
CA VAL A 298 14.10 12.72 -4.78
C VAL A 298 14.01 11.29 -5.29
N ARG A 299 13.38 10.42 -4.53
CA ARG A 299 13.19 9.03 -4.91
C ARG A 299 11.95 8.90 -5.80
N LEU A 300 12.15 8.51 -7.06
CA LEU A 300 11.09 8.08 -7.94
C LEU A 300 10.98 6.55 -7.89
N GLN A 301 9.81 6.05 -7.55
CA GLN A 301 9.55 4.60 -7.44
C GLN A 301 8.43 4.20 -8.39
N PRO A 302 8.56 3.06 -9.09
CA PRO A 302 7.49 2.57 -9.95
C PRO A 302 6.21 2.30 -9.18
N ARG A 303 6.33 1.82 -7.93
CA ARG A 303 5.18 1.59 -7.03
C ARG A 303 5.60 1.51 -5.57
N GLY A 304 4.63 1.78 -4.68
CA GLY A 304 4.71 1.41 -3.27
C GLY A 304 4.35 -0.05 -3.03
N ALA A 305 4.73 -0.58 -1.87
CA ALA A 305 4.36 -1.93 -1.43
C ALA A 305 2.94 -1.99 -0.81
N GLY A 306 2.36 -0.83 -0.47
CA GLY A 306 1.01 -0.71 0.06
C GLY A 306 -0.07 -0.86 -1.01
N THR A 307 -1.32 -0.74 -0.59
CA THR A 307 -2.51 -0.83 -1.45
C THR A 307 -3.38 0.40 -1.23
N GLY A 308 -4.15 0.77 -2.23
CA GLY A 308 -5.18 1.79 -2.20
C GLY A 308 -5.97 1.78 -3.51
N PRO A 309 -7.18 2.37 -3.55
CA PRO A 309 -8.10 2.27 -4.67
C PRO A 309 -7.71 3.15 -5.88
N MET A 310 -6.42 3.40 -6.06
CA MET A 310 -5.84 4.19 -7.15
C MET A 310 -6.21 3.63 -8.53
N TYR A 311 -6.43 2.30 -8.63
CA TYR A 311 -6.83 1.62 -9.85
C TYR A 311 -8.15 2.15 -10.44
N LEU A 312 -9.09 2.62 -9.61
CA LEU A 312 -10.36 3.19 -10.05
C LEU A 312 -10.16 4.43 -10.93
N PHE A 313 -9.11 5.18 -10.70
CA PHE A 313 -8.76 6.34 -11.54
C PHE A 313 -7.86 5.95 -12.70
N HIS A 314 -6.90 5.08 -12.48
CA HIS A 314 -5.94 4.69 -13.52
C HIS A 314 -6.57 3.77 -14.57
N GLU A 315 -7.18 2.66 -14.14
CA GLU A 315 -7.70 1.66 -15.08
C GLU A 315 -9.05 2.04 -15.66
N GLU A 316 -9.96 2.57 -14.85
CA GLU A 316 -11.32 2.85 -15.31
C GLU A 316 -11.44 4.19 -16.04
N LEU A 317 -10.67 5.20 -15.61
CA LEU A 317 -10.73 6.53 -16.19
C LEU A 317 -9.56 6.86 -17.11
N GLY A 318 -8.54 6.01 -17.18
CA GLY A 318 -7.34 6.21 -17.99
C GLY A 318 -6.47 7.37 -17.51
N LEU A 319 -6.48 7.67 -16.19
CA LEU A 319 -5.74 8.78 -15.63
C LEU A 319 -4.46 8.28 -14.94
N ASP A 320 -3.32 8.88 -15.27
CA ASP A 320 -2.09 8.60 -14.52
C ASP A 320 -2.23 9.07 -13.07
N CYS A 321 -1.78 8.25 -12.14
CA CYS A 321 -1.84 8.54 -10.71
C CYS A 321 -0.43 8.55 -10.11
N VAL A 322 -0.10 9.59 -9.37
CA VAL A 322 1.14 9.69 -8.61
C VAL A 322 0.86 10.08 -7.17
N SER A 323 1.63 9.54 -6.24
CA SER A 323 1.59 9.91 -4.82
C SER A 323 2.97 10.37 -4.34
N GLY A 324 3.07 10.84 -3.11
CA GLY A 324 4.36 11.20 -2.51
C GLY A 324 4.55 12.69 -2.23
N MET A 325 3.62 13.54 -2.65
CA MET A 325 3.69 15.00 -2.50
C MET A 325 3.04 15.48 -1.20
N GLY A 326 3.29 14.75 -0.11
CA GLY A 326 2.75 15.04 1.21
C GLY A 326 3.77 15.53 2.21
N CYS A 327 3.30 15.86 3.40
CA CYS A 327 4.10 16.38 4.52
C CYS A 327 4.47 15.31 5.57
N GLY A 328 4.17 14.03 5.31
CA GLY A 328 4.48 12.92 6.19
C GLY A 328 5.98 12.66 6.34
N HIS A 329 6.34 11.85 7.30
CA HIS A 329 7.71 11.36 7.50
C HIS A 329 7.71 10.00 8.23
N ALA A 330 8.83 9.31 8.24
CA ALA A 330 8.93 7.96 8.83
C ALA A 330 8.57 7.87 10.32
N GLY A 331 8.62 8.99 11.06
CA GLY A 331 8.20 9.07 12.47
C GLY A 331 6.88 9.81 12.69
N ALA A 332 6.02 9.85 11.67
CA ALA A 332 4.74 10.57 11.75
C ALA A 332 3.70 9.90 12.66
N HIS A 333 3.91 8.66 13.06
CA HIS A 333 3.02 7.87 13.91
C HIS A 333 1.60 7.75 13.34
N VAL A 334 1.48 7.56 12.02
CA VAL A 334 0.20 7.28 11.36
C VAL A 334 -0.48 6.10 12.05
N HIS A 335 -1.80 6.18 12.27
CA HIS A 335 -2.63 5.22 13.00
C HIS A 335 -2.21 4.94 14.47
N ALA A 336 -1.34 5.77 15.04
CA ALA A 336 -0.85 5.64 16.41
C ALA A 336 -1.04 6.94 17.23
N PRO A 337 -0.86 6.90 18.56
CA PRO A 337 -0.80 8.12 19.38
C PRO A 337 0.33 9.07 18.91
N ASP A 338 0.11 10.36 19.15
CA ASP A 338 1.06 11.42 18.80
C ASP A 338 1.36 11.53 17.29
N GLU A 339 0.36 11.29 16.46
CA GLU A 339 0.47 11.54 15.02
C GLU A 339 0.91 12.99 14.78
N ASN A 340 1.94 13.17 13.93
CA ASN A 340 2.57 14.46 13.77
C ASN A 340 3.23 14.65 12.40
N VAL A 341 3.41 15.93 12.02
CA VAL A 341 4.24 16.34 10.89
C VAL A 341 5.13 17.49 11.32
N PHE A 342 6.27 17.68 10.67
CA PHE A 342 7.08 18.88 10.88
C PHE A 342 6.46 20.09 10.16
N VAL A 343 6.45 21.24 10.81
CA VAL A 343 5.97 22.51 10.22
C VAL A 343 6.70 22.81 8.91
N GLU A 344 8.01 22.59 8.89
CA GLU A 344 8.84 22.82 7.71
C GLU A 344 8.47 21.86 6.55
N ASP A 345 8.25 20.56 6.84
CA ASP A 345 7.81 19.59 5.84
C ASP A 345 6.41 19.91 5.30
N TYR A 346 5.52 20.45 6.15
CA TYR A 346 4.21 20.91 5.74
C TYR A 346 4.31 22.04 4.70
N PHE A 347 5.12 23.07 4.95
CA PHE A 347 5.32 24.15 3.99
C PHE A 347 6.08 23.72 2.74
N ALA A 348 7.01 22.77 2.86
CA ALA A 348 7.65 22.16 1.71
C ALA A 348 6.66 21.45 0.80
N ALA A 349 5.70 20.72 1.38
CA ALA A 349 4.64 20.09 0.61
C ALA A 349 3.74 21.10 -0.11
N VAL A 350 3.39 22.23 0.53
CA VAL A 350 2.69 23.34 -0.13
C VAL A 350 3.50 23.86 -1.33
N ALA A 351 4.79 24.16 -1.13
CA ALA A 351 5.67 24.70 -2.17
C ALA A 351 5.83 23.70 -3.34
N HIS A 352 5.92 22.40 -3.02
CA HIS A 352 5.99 21.34 -4.03
C HIS A 352 4.73 21.34 -4.92
N ILE A 353 3.53 21.37 -4.33
CA ILE A 353 2.28 21.42 -5.09
C ILE A 353 2.15 22.73 -5.88
N VAL A 354 2.56 23.88 -5.33
CA VAL A 354 2.58 25.15 -6.07
C VAL A 354 3.42 25.03 -7.34
N ARG A 355 4.62 24.44 -7.27
CA ARG A 355 5.49 24.22 -8.42
C ARG A 355 4.94 23.20 -9.40
N LEU A 356 4.41 22.09 -8.88
CA LEU A 356 3.78 21.08 -9.72
C LEU A 356 2.64 21.68 -10.58
N MET A 357 1.81 22.54 -9.96
CA MET A 357 0.78 23.25 -10.71
C MET A 357 1.35 24.14 -11.81
N GLY A 358 2.49 24.80 -11.57
CA GLY A 358 3.21 25.60 -12.56
C GLY A 358 3.82 24.78 -13.69
N GLU A 359 4.29 23.56 -13.41
CA GLU A 359 4.84 22.65 -14.45
C GLU A 359 3.74 22.06 -15.36
N LEU A 360 2.50 22.02 -14.88
CA LEU A 360 1.36 21.45 -15.59
C LEU A 360 0.52 22.50 -16.33
N GLY A 361 0.78 23.78 -16.14
CA GLY A 361 0.06 24.91 -16.77
C GLY A 361 0.90 25.66 -17.74
#